data_3e932f9fe46d82798114b7aaa79ba7c5
#
_entry.id   3e932f9fe46d82798114b7aaa79ba7c5
#
_cell.length_a   1.000
_cell.length_b   1.000
_cell.length_c   1.000
_cell.angle_alpha   90.00
_cell.angle_beta   90.00
_cell.angle_gamma   90.00
#
_symmetry.space_group_name_H-M   'P 1'
#
loop_
_entity.id
_entity.type
_entity.pdbx_description
1 polymer ?
#
loop_
_entity_poly.entity_id
_entity_poly.type
_entity_poly.pdbx_seq_one_letter_code
_entity_poly.pdbx_strand_id
1 'polypeptide(L)'
;MPADHLNAEAVRAAQGVLDAFMKAFNARDIPAWEDTFNFPSVRLASQGLVIINKGDLSEARFTTGALAEWDHSAWDRREIIHAGPDKVHIDTRFTRYRKDGSVIGGFDSIYVVTRQDGHWGIKIRSSFAP
;
A
#
# COMPACT_ATOMS: atom_id res chain seq x y z
N MET A 1 7.44 -22.78 2.40
CA MET A 1 6.26 -23.49 2.74
C MET A 1 5.95 -23.53 4.25
N PRO A 2 6.81 -24.09 5.08
CA PRO A 2 6.49 -24.11 6.52
C PRO A 2 6.27 -22.73 7.14
N ALA A 3 7.07 -21.72 6.72
CA ALA A 3 6.93 -20.38 7.26
C ALA A 3 5.56 -19.79 6.93
N ASP A 4 5.08 -19.95 5.68
CA ASP A 4 3.77 -19.46 5.28
C ASP A 4 2.65 -20.19 6.02
N HIS A 5 2.80 -21.48 6.22
CA HIS A 5 1.83 -22.29 6.95
C HIS A 5 1.74 -21.83 8.41
N LEU A 6 2.88 -21.62 9.08
CA LEU A 6 2.93 -21.20 10.47
C LEU A 6 2.42 -19.77 10.68
N ASN A 7 2.50 -18.94 9.65
CA ASN A 7 2.14 -17.52 9.73
C ASN A 7 0.94 -17.19 8.83
N ALA A 8 0.08 -18.19 8.56
CA ALA A 8 -1.05 -18.02 7.64
C ALA A 8 -1.99 -16.87 8.06
N GLU A 9 -2.21 -16.71 9.35
CA GLU A 9 -3.06 -15.65 9.87
C GLU A 9 -2.45 -14.27 9.57
N ALA A 10 -1.15 -14.11 9.79
CA ALA A 10 -0.45 -12.86 9.49
C ALA A 10 -0.48 -12.55 8.00
N VAL A 11 -0.28 -13.57 7.15
CA VAL A 11 -0.35 -13.41 5.69
C VAL A 11 -1.74 -12.95 5.26
N ARG A 12 -2.80 -13.58 5.77
CA ARG A 12 -4.17 -13.18 5.44
C ARG A 12 -4.45 -11.74 5.89
N ALA A 13 -4.02 -11.38 7.10
CA ALA A 13 -4.21 -10.03 7.60
C ALA A 13 -3.49 -8.99 6.75
N ALA A 14 -2.24 -9.26 6.37
CA ALA A 14 -1.45 -8.37 5.53
C ALA A 14 -2.05 -8.21 4.14
N GLN A 15 -2.51 -9.31 3.52
CA GLN A 15 -3.17 -9.22 2.22
C GLN A 15 -4.48 -8.42 2.33
N GLY A 16 -5.20 -8.59 3.44
CA GLY A 16 -6.41 -7.81 3.73
C GLY A 16 -6.14 -6.32 3.85
N VAL A 17 -5.00 -5.94 4.41
CA VAL A 17 -4.58 -4.53 4.47
C VAL A 17 -4.38 -3.96 3.07
N LEU A 18 -3.73 -4.70 2.18
CA LEU A 18 -3.50 -4.25 0.81
C LEU A 18 -4.81 -4.17 0.01
N ASP A 19 -5.76 -5.09 0.25
CA ASP A 19 -7.08 -4.99 -0.35
C ASP A 19 -7.79 -3.71 0.10
N ALA A 20 -7.80 -3.45 1.40
CA ALA A 20 -8.42 -2.27 1.97
C ALA A 20 -7.74 -0.97 1.50
N PHE A 21 -6.42 -1.00 1.39
CA PHE A 21 -5.63 0.13 0.91
C PHE A 21 -6.04 0.51 -0.52
N MET A 22 -6.07 -0.45 -1.42
CA MET A 22 -6.43 -0.20 -2.83
C MET A 22 -7.87 0.30 -2.95
N LYS A 23 -8.79 -0.30 -2.20
CA LYS A 23 -10.19 0.09 -2.19
C LYS A 23 -10.35 1.53 -1.70
N ALA A 24 -9.73 1.87 -0.58
CA ALA A 24 -9.82 3.21 0.01
C ALA A 24 -9.17 4.26 -0.88
N PHE A 25 -8.01 3.94 -1.45
CA PHE A 25 -7.29 4.85 -2.34
C PHE A 25 -8.11 5.15 -3.59
N ASN A 26 -8.64 4.11 -4.24
CA ASN A 26 -9.48 4.28 -5.44
C ASN A 26 -10.75 5.07 -5.15
N ALA A 27 -11.33 4.89 -3.96
CA ALA A 27 -12.53 5.61 -3.54
C ALA A 27 -12.25 7.03 -3.05
N ARG A 28 -10.98 7.39 -2.89
CA ARG A 28 -10.53 8.66 -2.29
C ARG A 28 -11.13 8.85 -0.90
N ASP A 29 -11.24 7.75 -0.16
CA ASP A 29 -11.81 7.72 1.18
C ASP A 29 -10.69 7.92 2.20
N ILE A 30 -10.48 9.16 2.64
CA ILE A 30 -9.36 9.52 3.50
C ILE A 30 -9.38 8.74 4.83
N PRO A 31 -10.49 8.67 5.57
CA PRO A 31 -10.50 7.90 6.83
C PRO A 31 -10.18 6.42 6.63
N ALA A 32 -10.74 5.78 5.61
CA ALA A 32 -10.48 4.38 5.32
C ALA A 32 -9.04 4.16 4.87
N TRP A 33 -8.49 5.08 4.07
CA TRP A 33 -7.10 5.03 3.63
C TRP A 33 -6.15 5.17 4.81
N GLU A 34 -6.41 6.14 5.70
CA GLU A 34 -5.60 6.35 6.90
C GLU A 34 -5.59 5.11 7.80
N ASP A 35 -6.70 4.39 7.89
CA ASP A 35 -6.82 3.19 8.72
C ASP A 35 -5.93 2.03 8.23
N THR A 36 -5.46 2.08 6.98
CA THR A 36 -4.59 1.03 6.43
C THR A 36 -3.12 1.22 6.80
N PHE A 37 -2.77 2.26 7.55
CA PHE A 37 -1.40 2.55 7.94
C PHE A 37 -1.16 2.28 9.42
N ASN A 38 0.09 1.94 9.74
CA ASN A 38 0.61 2.01 11.10
C ASN A 38 1.57 3.19 11.16
N PHE A 39 1.19 4.23 11.88
CA PHE A 39 1.94 5.47 11.95
C PHE A 39 3.05 5.42 13.00
N PRO A 40 4.16 6.13 12.84
CA PRO A 40 4.55 6.77 11.59
C PRO A 40 4.87 5.73 10.51
N SER A 41 4.46 5.99 9.29
CA SER A 41 4.70 5.11 8.14
C SER A 41 5.74 5.75 7.23
N VAL A 42 6.63 4.94 6.67
CA VAL A 42 7.72 5.42 5.84
C VAL A 42 7.46 5.06 4.39
N ARG A 43 7.58 6.04 3.51
CA ARG A 43 7.48 5.84 2.07
C ARG A 43 8.77 6.27 1.39
N LEU A 44 9.41 5.33 0.72
CA LEU A 44 10.54 5.60 -0.17
C LEU A 44 10.03 5.49 -1.60
N ALA A 45 9.76 6.65 -2.21
CA ALA A 45 9.30 6.72 -3.59
C ALA A 45 10.47 7.16 -4.47
N SER A 46 10.24 7.20 -5.80
CA SER A 46 11.26 7.66 -6.74
C SER A 46 11.73 9.08 -6.45
N GLN A 47 10.92 9.88 -5.77
CA GLN A 47 11.21 11.28 -5.47
C GLN A 47 11.80 11.50 -4.07
N GLY A 48 12.04 10.44 -3.30
CA GLY A 48 12.69 10.52 -2.00
C GLY A 48 11.90 9.91 -0.85
N LEU A 49 12.43 10.12 0.34
CA LEU A 49 11.89 9.55 1.58
C LEU A 49 10.87 10.50 2.20
N VAL A 50 9.72 9.93 2.57
CA VAL A 50 8.66 10.67 3.27
C VAL A 50 8.25 9.89 4.51
N ILE A 51 8.12 10.60 5.63
CA ILE A 51 7.53 10.03 6.84
C ILE A 51 6.10 10.55 6.94
N ILE A 52 5.15 9.61 7.02
CA ILE A 52 3.72 9.94 7.06
C ILE A 52 3.23 9.74 8.49
N ASN A 53 2.67 10.79 9.06
CA ASN A 53 2.07 10.75 10.40
C ASN A 53 0.55 10.79 10.27
N LYS A 54 -0.13 10.37 11.33
CA LYS A 54 -1.58 10.46 11.38
C LYS A 54 -2.03 11.90 11.13
N GLY A 55 -2.98 12.09 10.22
CA GLY A 55 -3.48 13.41 9.85
C GLY A 55 -2.79 14.04 8.65
N ASP A 56 -1.71 13.43 8.14
CA ASP A 56 -0.98 13.98 6.98
C ASP A 56 -1.67 13.71 5.65
N LEU A 57 -2.54 12.71 5.58
CA LEU A 57 -3.21 12.33 4.34
C LEU A 57 -4.34 13.30 4.01
N SER A 58 -4.43 13.72 2.75
CA SER A 58 -5.45 14.67 2.31
C SER A 58 -5.91 14.38 0.89
N GLU A 59 -7.05 14.98 0.51
CA GLU A 59 -7.61 14.85 -0.84
C GLU A 59 -6.74 15.49 -1.91
N ALA A 60 -5.93 16.49 -1.56
CA ALA A 60 -5.04 17.15 -2.51
C ALA A 60 -4.08 16.15 -3.18
N ARG A 61 -3.77 15.07 -2.51
CA ARG A 61 -2.91 14.00 -3.04
C ARG A 61 -3.45 13.41 -4.34
N PHE A 62 -4.78 13.33 -4.49
CA PHE A 62 -5.42 12.67 -5.63
C PHE A 62 -5.55 13.55 -6.87
N THR A 63 -5.27 14.85 -6.75
CA THR A 63 -5.50 15.83 -7.82
C THR A 63 -4.26 16.57 -8.26
N THR A 64 -3.09 16.25 -7.68
CA THR A 64 -1.86 16.98 -7.98
C THR A 64 -0.72 16.02 -8.31
N GLY A 65 0.32 16.56 -8.95
CA GLY A 65 1.54 15.83 -9.25
C GLY A 65 1.27 14.60 -10.13
N ALA A 66 1.86 13.49 -9.73
CA ALA A 66 1.78 12.23 -10.47
C ALA A 66 0.37 11.67 -10.59
N LEU A 67 -0.57 12.12 -9.76
CA LEU A 67 -1.96 11.66 -9.77
C LEU A 67 -2.93 12.62 -10.47
N ALA A 68 -2.43 13.64 -11.17
CA ALA A 68 -3.29 14.64 -11.81
C ALA A 68 -4.27 14.03 -12.83
N GLU A 69 -3.84 13.01 -13.58
CA GLU A 69 -4.66 12.33 -14.58
C GLU A 69 -5.16 10.95 -14.13
N TRP A 70 -4.86 10.57 -12.90
CA TRP A 70 -5.17 9.26 -12.36
C TRP A 70 -6.66 9.12 -12.02
N ASP A 71 -7.25 8.00 -12.42
CA ASP A 71 -8.61 7.62 -12.05
C ASP A 71 -8.62 6.51 -11.01
N HIS A 72 -7.93 5.41 -11.27
CA HIS A 72 -7.85 4.29 -10.35
C HIS A 72 -6.60 3.47 -10.59
N SER A 73 -6.31 2.59 -9.63
CA SER A 73 -5.22 1.61 -9.73
C SER A 73 -5.75 0.21 -9.50
N ALA A 74 -4.98 -0.78 -9.93
CA ALA A 74 -5.28 -2.18 -9.68
C ALA A 74 -3.99 -2.93 -9.39
N TRP A 75 -4.08 -3.93 -8.52
CA TRP A 75 -2.97 -4.83 -8.26
C TRP A 75 -2.77 -5.78 -9.43
N ASP A 76 -1.51 -5.94 -9.86
CA ASP A 76 -1.11 -6.93 -10.86
C ASP A 76 -0.52 -8.16 -10.18
N ARG A 77 0.18 -7.96 -9.05
CA ARG A 77 0.87 -9.03 -8.34
C ARG A 77 1.03 -8.66 -6.87
N ARG A 78 0.83 -9.63 -5.99
CA ARG A 78 1.12 -9.50 -4.56
C ARG A 78 1.68 -10.83 -4.07
N GLU A 79 2.98 -10.93 -3.97
CA GLU A 79 3.68 -12.15 -3.57
C GLU A 79 4.29 -11.97 -2.18
N ILE A 80 4.04 -12.93 -1.30
CA ILE A 80 4.64 -12.92 0.02
C ILE A 80 6.12 -13.28 -0.10
N ILE A 81 6.98 -12.40 0.40
CA ILE A 81 8.44 -12.65 0.41
C ILE A 81 8.85 -13.31 1.71
N HIS A 82 8.44 -12.72 2.82
CA HIS A 82 8.74 -13.21 4.16
C HIS A 82 7.55 -12.97 5.05
N ALA A 83 7.28 -13.88 5.99
CA ALA A 83 6.18 -13.73 6.94
C ALA A 83 6.61 -14.16 8.34
N GLY A 84 6.31 -13.33 9.31
CA GLY A 84 6.43 -13.61 10.74
C GLY A 84 5.08 -13.36 11.42
N PRO A 85 4.99 -13.58 12.74
CA PRO A 85 3.72 -13.41 13.45
C PRO A 85 3.15 -11.99 13.40
N ASP A 86 4.02 -10.98 13.32
CA ASP A 86 3.64 -9.57 13.43
C ASP A 86 4.14 -8.71 12.28
N LYS A 87 4.76 -9.32 11.27
CA LYS A 87 5.33 -8.56 10.16
C LYS A 87 5.37 -9.42 8.90
N VAL A 88 4.93 -8.85 7.78
CA VAL A 88 4.92 -9.53 6.48
C VAL A 88 5.53 -8.61 5.43
N HIS A 89 6.42 -9.16 4.62
CA HIS A 89 7.00 -8.46 3.46
C HIS A 89 6.30 -8.95 2.20
N ILE A 90 5.85 -8.04 1.37
CA ILE A 90 5.08 -8.36 0.16
C ILE A 90 5.69 -7.66 -1.05
N ASP A 91 6.05 -8.45 -2.07
CA ASP A 91 6.47 -7.93 -3.37
C ASP A 91 5.22 -7.69 -4.21
N THR A 92 5.07 -6.48 -4.73
CA THR A 92 3.86 -6.09 -5.46
C THR A 92 4.19 -5.43 -6.78
N ARG A 93 3.19 -5.45 -7.65
CA ARG A 93 3.15 -4.60 -8.83
C ARG A 93 1.72 -4.09 -8.97
N PHE A 94 1.57 -2.80 -9.31
CA PHE A 94 0.27 -2.22 -9.58
C PHE A 94 0.34 -1.33 -10.83
N THR A 95 -0.83 -1.14 -11.44
CA THR A 95 -0.97 -0.29 -12.63
C THR A 95 -1.90 0.85 -12.31
N ARG A 96 -1.53 2.05 -12.75
CA ARG A 96 -2.36 3.26 -12.67
C ARG A 96 -3.07 3.48 -14.00
N TYR A 97 -4.35 3.84 -13.93
CA TYR A 97 -5.20 4.04 -15.10
C TYR A 97 -5.82 5.43 -15.11
N ARG A 98 -6.02 5.95 -16.33
CA ARG A 98 -6.81 7.16 -16.56
C ARG A 98 -8.29 6.80 -16.61
N LYS A 99 -9.15 7.82 -16.63
CA LYS A 99 -10.60 7.65 -16.65
C LYS A 99 -11.07 6.87 -17.88
N ASP A 100 -10.40 7.03 -19.02
CA ASP A 100 -10.74 6.30 -20.25
C ASP A 100 -10.23 4.86 -20.27
N GLY A 101 -9.59 4.41 -19.20
CA GLY A 101 -9.04 3.07 -19.09
C GLY A 101 -7.63 2.92 -19.60
N SER A 102 -7.04 3.99 -20.18
CA SER A 102 -5.67 3.91 -20.65
C SER A 102 -4.67 3.87 -19.51
N VAL A 103 -3.53 3.23 -19.75
CA VAL A 103 -2.49 3.02 -18.72
C VAL A 103 -1.63 4.27 -18.58
N ILE A 104 -1.49 4.73 -17.33
CA ILE A 104 -0.50 5.76 -16.99
C ILE A 104 0.88 5.11 -16.82
N GLY A 105 0.92 4.00 -16.08
CA GLY A 105 2.15 3.26 -15.84
C GLY A 105 1.93 2.10 -14.88
N GLY A 106 2.88 1.16 -14.90
CA GLY A 106 2.92 0.04 -13.95
C GLY A 106 4.18 0.15 -13.10
N PHE A 107 4.07 -0.17 -11.80
CA PHE A 107 5.13 0.09 -10.85
C PHE A 107 5.32 -1.07 -9.89
N ASP A 108 6.59 -1.44 -9.71
CA ASP A 108 6.97 -2.41 -8.70
C ASP A 108 7.10 -1.71 -7.35
N SER A 109 6.69 -2.40 -6.29
CA SER A 109 6.76 -1.88 -4.93
C SER A 109 6.93 -3.01 -3.95
N ILE A 110 7.50 -2.69 -2.79
CA ILE A 110 7.57 -3.60 -1.66
C ILE A 110 6.84 -2.95 -0.50
N TYR A 111 5.96 -3.73 0.14
CA TYR A 111 5.25 -3.30 1.33
C TYR A 111 5.70 -4.11 2.53
N VAL A 112 5.91 -3.44 3.66
CA VAL A 112 6.09 -4.07 4.96
C VAL A 112 4.84 -3.76 5.77
N VAL A 113 4.05 -4.79 6.03
CA VAL A 113 2.81 -4.69 6.80
C VAL A 113 3.08 -5.27 8.18
N THR A 114 2.74 -4.52 9.22
CA THR A 114 3.01 -4.90 10.60
C THR A 114 1.74 -4.95 11.42
N ARG A 115 1.79 -5.70 12.52
CA ARG A 115 0.79 -5.60 13.57
C ARG A 115 1.38 -4.75 14.69
N GLN A 116 0.77 -3.59 14.94
CA GLN A 116 1.21 -2.62 15.92
C GLN A 116 0.04 -2.36 16.87
N ASP A 117 0.20 -2.73 18.14
CA ASP A 117 -0.86 -2.59 19.13
C ASP A 117 -2.16 -3.28 18.70
N GLY A 118 -2.02 -4.47 18.10
CA GLY A 118 -3.16 -5.24 17.62
C GLY A 118 -3.70 -4.82 16.26
N HIS A 119 -3.18 -3.75 15.67
CA HIS A 119 -3.64 -3.21 14.39
C HIS A 119 -2.67 -3.57 13.27
N TRP A 120 -3.18 -4.22 12.22
CA TRP A 120 -2.42 -4.49 11.02
C TRP A 120 -2.46 -3.29 10.09
N GLY A 121 -1.29 -2.83 9.65
CA GLY A 121 -1.20 -1.66 8.76
C GLY A 121 0.15 -1.58 8.06
N ILE A 122 0.19 -0.72 7.04
CA ILE A 122 1.40 -0.47 6.25
C ILE A 122 2.38 0.35 7.08
N LYS A 123 3.55 -0.21 7.34
CA LYS A 123 4.61 0.46 8.09
C LYS A 123 5.66 1.07 7.18
N ILE A 124 6.04 0.34 6.13
CA ILE A 124 7.06 0.78 5.18
C ILE A 124 6.58 0.43 3.79
N ARG A 125 6.82 1.34 2.86
CA ARG A 125 6.61 1.10 1.43
C ARG A 125 7.82 1.63 0.67
N SER A 126 8.39 0.79 -0.20
CA SER A 126 9.37 1.23 -1.20
C SER A 126 8.74 1.05 -2.57
N SER A 127 8.72 2.10 -3.38
CA SER A 127 8.01 2.06 -4.65
C SER A 127 8.76 2.81 -5.74
N PHE A 128 8.67 2.30 -6.97
CA PHE A 128 9.17 3.01 -8.14
C PHE A 128 8.15 4.01 -8.68
N ALA A 129 6.96 4.08 -8.11
CA ALA A 129 5.96 5.06 -8.49
C ALA A 129 6.39 6.47 -8.08
N PRO A 130 6.17 7.47 -8.94
CA PRO A 130 6.40 8.86 -8.58
C PRO A 130 5.37 9.40 -7.59
#